data_c03f91f23c941ba676c483ef78fc8a31
#
_entry.id   c03f91f23c941ba676c483ef78fc8a31
#
_cell.length_a   1.000
_cell.length_b   1.000
_cell.length_c   1.000
_cell.angle_alpha   90.00
_cell.angle_beta   90.00
_cell.angle_gamma   90.00
#
_symmetry.space_group_name_H-M   'P 1'
#
loop_
_entity.id
_entity.type
_entity.pdbx_description
1 polymer ?
#
loop_
_entity_poly.entity_id
_entity_poly.type
_entity_poly.pdbx_seq_one_letter_code
_entity_poly.pdbx_strand_id
1 'polypeptide(L)'
;MRDQNFEQCVQACYECAVACDVCASACLRENPAHMRRCIALCTDCGAVCRLCAAMLARDGEFANALCTLCALICDACARECSSHEAEHCQVCAGACLSCTLACRDMLEA
;
A
#
# COMPACT_ATOMS: atom_id res chain seq x y z
N MET A 1 0.25 -20.83 14.99
CA MET A 1 0.01 -19.53 15.66
C MET A 1 0.70 -18.43 14.90
N ARG A 2 -0.01 -17.33 14.72
CA ARG A 2 0.51 -16.21 13.95
C ARG A 2 1.34 -15.31 14.84
N ASP A 3 2.40 -14.74 14.28
CA ASP A 3 3.30 -13.91 15.05
C ASP A 3 2.97 -12.42 14.88
N GLN A 4 3.79 -11.58 15.50
CA GLN A 4 3.63 -10.14 15.47
C GLN A 4 3.76 -9.57 14.06
N ASN A 5 4.62 -10.16 13.21
CA ASN A 5 4.79 -9.71 11.84
C ASN A 5 3.50 -9.83 11.04
N PHE A 6 2.73 -10.89 11.28
CA PHE A 6 1.44 -11.07 10.63
C PHE A 6 0.48 -9.93 10.96
N GLU A 7 0.33 -9.62 12.24
CA GLU A 7 -0.59 -8.56 12.68
C GLU A 7 -0.16 -7.20 12.16
N GLN A 8 1.14 -6.92 12.21
CA GLN A 8 1.68 -5.66 11.70
C GLN A 8 1.45 -5.52 10.20
N CYS A 9 1.61 -6.61 9.45
CA CYS A 9 1.42 -6.57 8.01
C CYS A 9 -0.04 -6.33 7.65
N VAL A 10 -0.97 -7.01 8.30
CA VAL A 10 -2.41 -6.80 8.06
C VAL A 10 -2.78 -5.35 8.35
N GLN A 11 -2.32 -4.81 9.47
CA GLN A 11 -2.62 -3.43 9.84
C GLN A 11 -2.00 -2.44 8.85
N ALA A 12 -0.74 -2.66 8.48
CA ALA A 12 -0.06 -1.79 7.52
C ALA A 12 -0.77 -1.78 6.16
N CYS A 13 -1.25 -2.95 5.72
CA CYS A 13 -1.99 -3.06 4.47
C CYS A 13 -3.30 -2.25 4.52
N TYR A 14 -4.06 -2.34 5.61
CA TYR A 14 -5.30 -1.57 5.72
C TYR A 14 -5.03 -0.07 5.81
N GLU A 15 -4.05 0.35 6.56
CA GLU A 15 -3.68 1.76 6.65
C GLU A 15 -3.22 2.31 5.31
N CYS A 16 -2.43 1.51 4.59
CA CYS A 16 -1.97 1.89 3.26
C CYS A 16 -3.13 2.02 2.28
N ALA A 17 -4.08 1.08 2.31
CA ALA A 17 -5.26 1.11 1.45
C ALA A 17 -6.06 2.39 1.67
N VAL A 18 -6.28 2.77 2.93
CA VAL A 18 -7.01 4.01 3.25
C VAL A 18 -6.25 5.24 2.75
N ALA A 19 -4.94 5.29 3.00
CA ALA A 19 -4.12 6.42 2.56
C ALA A 19 -4.13 6.56 1.04
N CYS A 20 -4.07 5.44 0.32
CA CYS A 20 -4.12 5.42 -1.14
C CYS A 20 -5.47 5.90 -1.66
N ASP A 21 -6.57 5.49 -1.04
CA ASP A 21 -7.91 5.95 -1.43
C ASP A 21 -8.06 7.44 -1.21
N VAL A 22 -7.60 7.95 -0.06
CA VAL A 22 -7.63 9.39 0.24
C VAL A 22 -6.80 10.16 -0.79
N CYS A 23 -5.59 9.68 -1.07
CA CYS A 23 -4.68 10.35 -1.99
C CYS A 23 -5.24 10.36 -3.43
N ALA A 24 -5.73 9.23 -3.93
CA ALA A 24 -6.28 9.14 -5.27
C ALA A 24 -7.48 10.10 -5.43
N SER A 25 -8.36 10.11 -4.43
CA SER A 25 -9.54 10.98 -4.45
C SER A 25 -9.15 12.46 -4.45
N ALA A 26 -8.19 12.84 -3.61
CA ALA A 26 -7.71 14.22 -3.54
C ALA A 26 -7.05 14.65 -4.86
N CYS A 27 -6.22 13.78 -5.44
CA CYS A 27 -5.56 14.07 -6.71
C CYS A 27 -6.56 14.29 -7.84
N LEU A 28 -7.64 13.50 -7.85
CA LEU A 28 -8.71 13.64 -8.85
C LEU A 28 -9.40 14.99 -8.75
N ARG A 29 -9.56 15.53 -7.54
CA ARG A 29 -10.21 16.82 -7.33
C ARG A 29 -9.29 18.01 -7.61
N GLU A 30 -7.98 17.83 -7.44
CA GLU A 30 -7.02 18.94 -7.50
C GLU A 30 -6.42 19.12 -8.88
N ASN A 31 -5.77 18.10 -9.42
CA ASN A 31 -5.06 18.22 -10.69
C ASN A 31 -4.93 16.85 -11.35
N PRO A 32 -6.03 16.31 -11.89
CA PRO A 32 -6.01 14.92 -12.38
C PRO A 32 -5.03 14.68 -13.52
N ALA A 33 -4.86 15.65 -14.41
CA ALA A 33 -3.95 15.48 -15.55
C ALA A 33 -2.50 15.33 -15.11
N HIS A 34 -2.07 16.18 -14.16
CA HIS A 34 -0.70 16.15 -13.62
C HIS A 34 -0.47 14.92 -12.73
N MET A 35 -1.53 14.46 -12.06
CA MET A 35 -1.43 13.40 -11.05
C MET A 35 -1.81 12.03 -11.59
N ARG A 36 -1.86 11.86 -12.90
CA ARG A 36 -2.36 10.63 -13.53
C ARG A 36 -1.65 9.37 -13.02
N ARG A 37 -0.31 9.39 -12.99
CA ARG A 37 0.46 8.24 -12.52
C ARG A 37 0.25 7.99 -11.03
N CYS A 38 0.20 9.05 -10.24
CA CYS A 38 -0.07 8.94 -8.80
C CYS A 38 -1.43 8.29 -8.55
N ILE A 39 -2.46 8.75 -9.27
CA ILE A 39 -3.82 8.19 -9.15
C ILE A 39 -3.83 6.71 -9.50
N ALA A 40 -3.19 6.34 -10.61
CA ALA A 40 -3.15 4.94 -11.05
C ALA A 40 -2.48 4.04 -10.02
N LEU A 41 -1.31 4.47 -9.52
CA LEU A 41 -0.56 3.69 -8.53
C LEU A 41 -1.30 3.59 -7.20
N CYS A 42 -1.91 4.68 -6.74
CA CYS A 42 -2.70 4.66 -5.51
C CYS A 42 -3.90 3.71 -5.64
N THR A 43 -4.55 3.70 -6.80
CA THR A 43 -5.69 2.81 -7.04
C THR A 43 -5.26 1.35 -6.99
N ASP A 44 -4.17 1.01 -7.68
CA ASP A 44 -3.64 -0.36 -7.68
C ASP A 44 -3.13 -0.74 -6.29
N CYS A 45 -2.41 0.15 -5.64
CA CYS A 45 -1.84 -0.10 -4.31
C CYS A 45 -2.96 -0.36 -3.29
N GLY A 46 -4.00 0.45 -3.30
CA GLY A 46 -5.15 0.24 -2.40
C GLY A 46 -5.80 -1.12 -2.62
N ALA A 47 -5.97 -1.51 -3.87
CA ALA A 47 -6.60 -2.79 -4.22
C ALA A 47 -5.75 -3.97 -3.74
N VAL A 48 -4.43 -3.95 -4.03
CA VAL A 48 -3.55 -5.05 -3.65
C VAL A 48 -3.39 -5.12 -2.12
N CYS A 49 -3.35 -3.98 -1.45
CA CYS A 49 -3.25 -3.95 0.02
C CYS A 49 -4.48 -4.59 0.67
N ARG A 50 -5.68 -4.27 0.19
CA ARG A 50 -6.91 -4.86 0.73
C ARG A 50 -6.93 -6.37 0.52
N LEU A 51 -6.54 -6.82 -0.67
CA LEU A 51 -6.49 -8.25 -0.96
C LEU A 51 -5.43 -8.95 -0.11
N CYS A 52 -4.26 -8.34 0.03
CA CYS A 52 -3.18 -8.89 0.84
C CYS A 52 -3.61 -9.06 2.30
N ALA A 53 -4.23 -8.04 2.88
CA ALA A 53 -4.74 -8.11 4.25
C ALA A 53 -5.75 -9.24 4.42
N ALA A 54 -6.68 -9.37 3.47
CA ALA A 54 -7.70 -10.41 3.51
C ALA A 54 -7.10 -11.80 3.41
N MET A 55 -6.15 -11.99 2.49
CA MET A 55 -5.51 -13.31 2.30
C MET A 55 -4.64 -13.68 3.50
N LEU A 56 -3.94 -12.72 4.10
CA LEU A 56 -3.19 -12.97 5.31
C LEU A 56 -4.12 -13.35 6.46
N ALA A 57 -5.24 -12.64 6.59
CA ALA A 57 -6.21 -12.91 7.67
C ALA A 57 -6.78 -14.31 7.56
N ARG A 58 -6.97 -14.81 6.34
CA ARG A 58 -7.49 -16.17 6.09
C ARG A 58 -6.40 -17.24 6.11
N ASP A 59 -5.15 -16.85 6.31
CA ASP A 59 -3.99 -17.75 6.20
C ASP A 59 -3.99 -18.46 4.83
N GLY A 60 -4.20 -17.68 3.78
CA GLY A 60 -4.38 -18.20 2.42
C GLY A 60 -3.12 -18.77 1.82
N GLU A 61 -3.30 -19.75 0.97
CA GLU A 61 -2.22 -20.46 0.29
C GLU A 61 -1.29 -19.52 -0.48
N PHE A 62 -1.84 -18.46 -1.08
CA PHE A 62 -1.08 -17.54 -1.92
C PHE A 62 -0.73 -16.22 -1.21
N ALA A 63 -0.84 -16.17 0.12
CA ALA A 63 -0.58 -14.96 0.88
C ALA A 63 0.85 -14.45 0.68
N ASN A 64 1.84 -15.35 0.68
CA ASN A 64 3.24 -14.94 0.50
C ASN A 64 3.48 -14.36 -0.90
N ALA A 65 2.91 -14.96 -1.93
CA ALA A 65 3.02 -14.45 -3.30
C ALA A 65 2.41 -13.05 -3.37
N LEU A 66 1.29 -12.85 -2.70
CA LEU A 66 0.62 -11.54 -2.69
C LEU A 66 1.42 -10.51 -1.89
N CYS A 67 2.06 -10.91 -0.79
CA CYS A 67 2.96 -10.02 -0.06
C CYS A 67 4.10 -9.52 -0.95
N THR A 68 4.65 -10.39 -1.79
CA THR A 68 5.70 -10.02 -2.74
C THR A 68 5.18 -8.95 -3.72
N LEU A 69 4.01 -9.18 -4.30
CA LEU A 69 3.42 -8.24 -5.23
C LEU A 69 3.05 -6.93 -4.53
N CYS A 70 2.47 -7.04 -3.34
CA CYS A 70 2.09 -5.88 -2.54
C CYS A 70 3.31 -5.00 -2.25
N ALA A 71 4.44 -5.60 -1.85
CA ALA A 71 5.67 -4.86 -1.58
C ALA A 71 6.15 -4.11 -2.83
N LEU A 72 6.09 -4.74 -3.99
CA LEU A 72 6.51 -4.10 -5.25
C LEU A 72 5.64 -2.89 -5.59
N ILE A 73 4.32 -3.05 -5.49
CA ILE A 73 3.40 -1.97 -5.83
C ILE A 73 3.47 -0.83 -4.81
N CYS A 74 3.53 -1.18 -3.51
CA CYS A 74 3.65 -0.18 -2.45
C CYS A 74 4.94 0.63 -2.61
N ASP A 75 6.06 -0.02 -2.96
CA ASP A 75 7.33 0.67 -3.17
C ASP A 75 7.21 1.67 -4.33
N ALA A 76 6.63 1.25 -5.45
CA ALA A 76 6.43 2.13 -6.60
C ALA A 76 5.51 3.30 -6.25
N CYS A 77 4.43 3.03 -5.51
CA CYS A 77 3.49 4.06 -5.08
C CYS A 77 4.15 5.05 -4.11
N ALA A 78 4.97 4.55 -3.17
CA ALA A 78 5.70 5.41 -2.24
C ALA A 78 6.63 6.37 -2.98
N ARG A 79 7.34 5.88 -3.99
CA ARG A 79 8.27 6.71 -4.79
C ARG A 79 7.51 7.79 -5.55
N GLU A 80 6.41 7.42 -6.20
CA GLU A 80 5.62 8.39 -6.94
C GLU A 80 5.04 9.45 -6.02
N CYS A 81 4.39 9.03 -4.93
CA CYS A 81 3.75 9.95 -4.00
C CYS A 81 4.76 10.89 -3.34
N SER A 82 5.96 10.38 -2.99
CA SER A 82 6.99 11.20 -2.35
C SER A 82 7.52 12.29 -3.26
N SER A 83 7.33 12.18 -4.57
CA SER A 83 7.77 13.20 -5.53
C SER A 83 6.81 14.38 -5.63
N HIS A 84 5.65 14.32 -4.98
CA HIS A 84 4.66 15.39 -4.97
C HIS A 84 4.64 16.09 -3.61
N GLU A 85 4.44 17.41 -3.63
CA GLU A 85 4.52 18.22 -2.41
C GLU A 85 3.24 18.18 -1.57
N ALA A 86 2.11 17.80 -2.16
CA ALA A 86 0.82 17.79 -1.46
C ALA A 86 0.89 16.92 -0.21
N GLU A 87 0.27 17.38 0.86
CA GLU A 87 0.31 16.67 2.14
C GLU A 87 -0.26 15.26 2.02
N HIS A 88 -1.38 15.08 1.32
CA HIS A 88 -1.97 13.74 1.16
C HIS A 88 -1.04 12.80 0.40
N CYS A 89 -0.21 13.31 -0.51
CA CYS A 89 0.79 12.51 -1.20
C CYS A 89 1.92 12.10 -0.25
N GLN A 90 2.36 13.00 0.61
CA GLN A 90 3.40 12.68 1.60
C GLN A 90 2.92 11.68 2.63
N VAL A 91 1.68 11.82 3.10
CA VAL A 91 1.07 10.86 4.01
C VAL A 91 0.97 9.48 3.34
N CYS A 92 0.52 9.45 2.09
CA CYS A 92 0.40 8.21 1.32
C CYS A 92 1.77 7.55 1.14
N ALA A 93 2.79 8.34 0.80
CA ALA A 93 4.15 7.82 0.64
C ALA A 93 4.64 7.12 1.92
N GLY A 94 4.38 7.73 3.08
CA GLY A 94 4.75 7.14 4.37
C GLY A 94 4.03 5.82 4.63
N ALA A 95 2.72 5.77 4.38
CA ALA A 95 1.93 4.56 4.58
C ALA A 95 2.37 3.45 3.62
N CYS A 96 2.65 3.80 2.36
CA CYS A 96 3.14 2.83 1.36
C CYS A 96 4.50 2.27 1.76
N LEU A 97 5.40 3.11 2.28
CA LEU A 97 6.71 2.64 2.73
C LEU A 97 6.57 1.69 3.91
N SER A 98 5.74 2.03 4.88
CA SER A 98 5.49 1.15 6.03
C SER A 98 4.94 -0.21 5.59
N CYS A 99 4.02 -0.21 4.63
CA CYS A 99 3.45 -1.44 4.09
C CYS A 99 4.49 -2.26 3.35
N THR A 100 5.34 -1.61 2.55
CA THR A 100 6.45 -2.28 1.85
C THR A 100 7.33 -3.05 2.84
N LEU A 101 7.73 -2.37 3.92
CA LEU A 101 8.60 -2.97 4.92
C LEU A 101 7.91 -4.11 5.66
N ALA A 102 6.64 -3.93 6.02
CA ALA A 102 5.88 -4.96 6.72
C ALA A 102 5.70 -6.22 5.86
N CYS A 103 5.44 -6.06 4.56
CA CYS A 103 5.32 -7.18 3.63
C CYS A 103 6.65 -7.92 3.48
N ARG A 104 7.76 -7.17 3.40
CA ARG A 104 9.10 -7.78 3.32
C ARG A 104 9.43 -8.56 4.59
N ASP A 105 9.09 -8.02 5.76
CA ASP A 105 9.29 -8.71 7.02
C ASP A 105 8.51 -10.02 7.09
N MET A 106 7.29 -10.03 6.55
CA MET A 106 6.49 -11.27 6.46
C MET A 106 7.19 -12.33 5.64
N LEU A 107 7.84 -11.94 4.53
CA LEU A 107 8.49 -12.88 3.63
C LEU A 107 9.78 -13.46 4.22
N GLU A 108 10.41 -12.71 5.14
CA GLU A 108 11.66 -13.16 5.79
C GLU A 108 11.41 -13.98 7.04
N ALA A 109 10.17 -13.99 7.54
CA ALA A 109 9.82 -14.66 8.79
C ALA A 109 9.80 -16.21 8.69
#